data_2e05bf662399ffb5aa3705751b51a304
#
_entry.id   2e05bf662399ffb5aa3705751b51a304
#
_cell.length_a   1.000
_cell.length_b   1.000
_cell.length_c   1.000
_cell.angle_alpha   90.00
_cell.angle_beta   90.00
_cell.angle_gamma   90.00
#
_symmetry.space_group_name_H-M   'P 1'
#
loop_
_entity.id
_entity.type
_entity.pdbx_description
1 polymer ?
#
loop_
_entity_poly.entity_id
_entity_poly.type
_entity_poly.pdbx_seq_one_letter_code
_entity_poly.pdbx_strand_id
1 'polypeptide(L)'
;MKLIPLLLFLLIAPLSPVLADHHEDSSVEAFVQDYFDKFNSTTLEANPGQSFTFPAVFINDGKVRVIQDASVKVFDYEVIKASGWAYSKILKTTVLYEGPNSAVVQVDFNRHKADDSLLSTSKVFYTLAMTVAGWKLVGASIPGGITLVE
;
A
#
# COMPACT_ATOMS: atom_id res chain seq x y z
N MET A 1 -39.09 -56.36 41.92
CA MET A 1 -37.93 -55.45 41.67
C MET A 1 -37.78 -55.24 40.17
N LYS A 2 -38.13 -54.03 39.64
CA LYS A 2 -38.02 -53.76 38.24
C LYS A 2 -36.80 -52.76 38.10
N LEU A 3 -35.75 -53.26 37.44
CA LEU A 3 -34.58 -52.40 37.08
C LEU A 3 -34.97 -51.52 35.90
N ILE A 4 -34.82 -50.22 36.08
CA ILE A 4 -34.91 -49.16 35.01
C ILE A 4 -33.52 -48.96 34.48
N PRO A 5 -33.27 -49.12 33.16
CA PRO A 5 -31.95 -48.73 32.60
C PRO A 5 -31.82 -47.18 32.46
N LEU A 6 -30.78 -46.68 33.07
CA LEU A 6 -30.37 -45.25 32.94
C LEU A 6 -29.78 -45.02 31.55
N LEU A 7 -30.52 -44.34 30.67
CA LEU A 7 -30.05 -43.98 29.34
C LEU A 7 -29.16 -42.72 29.43
N LEU A 8 -27.84 -42.91 29.28
CA LEU A 8 -26.85 -41.83 29.28
C LEU A 8 -26.88 -41.16 27.90
N PHE A 9 -27.49 -39.96 27.79
CA PHE A 9 -27.45 -39.15 26.61
C PHE A 9 -26.08 -38.44 26.53
N LEU A 10 -25.21 -38.90 25.61
CA LEU A 10 -23.96 -38.26 25.30
C LEU A 10 -24.25 -37.06 24.37
N LEU A 11 -24.16 -35.84 24.90
CA LEU A 11 -24.33 -34.61 24.15
C LEU A 11 -23.03 -34.35 23.33
N ILE A 12 -23.05 -34.73 22.07
CA ILE A 12 -21.96 -34.36 21.13
C ILE A 12 -22.24 -32.93 20.65
N ALA A 13 -21.53 -31.96 21.22
CA ALA A 13 -21.54 -30.60 20.71
C ALA A 13 -20.79 -30.55 19.36
N PRO A 14 -21.35 -29.94 18.31
CA PRO A 14 -20.63 -29.77 17.06
C PRO A 14 -19.47 -28.77 17.30
N LEU A 15 -18.23 -29.21 17.05
CA LEU A 15 -17.10 -28.32 16.90
C LEU A 15 -17.32 -27.50 15.61
N SER A 16 -17.75 -26.26 15.77
CA SER A 16 -17.69 -25.30 14.66
C SER A 16 -16.23 -25.08 14.27
N PRO A 17 -15.86 -25.22 12.99
CA PRO A 17 -14.52 -24.83 12.55
C PRO A 17 -14.40 -23.32 12.79
N VAL A 18 -13.44 -22.94 13.62
CA VAL A 18 -12.95 -21.56 13.68
C VAL A 18 -12.32 -21.31 12.31
N LEU A 19 -13.05 -20.59 11.46
CA LEU A 19 -12.46 -20.00 10.26
C LEU A 19 -11.33 -19.11 10.76
N ALA A 20 -10.10 -19.53 10.50
CA ALA A 20 -8.94 -18.68 10.66
C ALA A 20 -9.18 -17.50 9.70
N ASP A 21 -9.51 -16.35 10.29
CA ASP A 21 -9.57 -15.09 9.59
C ASP A 21 -8.15 -14.85 9.06
N HIS A 22 -7.96 -15.08 7.78
CA HIS A 22 -6.76 -14.63 7.08
C HIS A 22 -6.85 -13.10 7.06
N HIS A 23 -6.44 -12.46 8.15
CA HIS A 23 -5.99 -11.09 8.09
C HIS A 23 -4.79 -11.10 7.13
N GLU A 24 -5.03 -10.76 5.85
CA GLU A 24 -3.97 -10.23 5.01
C GLU A 24 -3.25 -9.21 5.87
N ASP A 25 -1.91 -9.29 5.90
CA ASP A 25 -1.10 -8.41 6.72
C ASP A 25 -1.47 -6.96 6.38
N SER A 26 -2.33 -6.35 7.20
CA SER A 26 -2.87 -5.01 7.00
C SER A 26 -1.95 -3.96 7.60
N SER A 27 -0.68 -4.30 7.87
CA SER A 27 0.30 -3.36 8.38
C SER A 27 0.59 -2.24 7.37
N VAL A 28 1.02 -1.10 7.90
CA VAL A 28 1.44 0.04 7.08
C VAL A 28 2.62 -0.34 6.18
N GLU A 29 3.56 -1.14 6.69
CA GLU A 29 4.72 -1.63 5.93
C GLU A 29 4.32 -2.55 4.79
N ALA A 30 3.38 -3.47 5.02
CA ALA A 30 2.87 -4.36 3.98
C ALA A 30 2.16 -3.57 2.87
N PHE A 31 1.37 -2.56 3.22
CA PHE A 31 0.77 -1.64 2.25
C PHE A 31 1.83 -0.92 1.43
N VAL A 32 2.89 -0.40 2.05
CA VAL A 32 3.97 0.30 1.34
C VAL A 32 4.68 -0.63 0.37
N GLN A 33 4.95 -1.89 0.76
CA GLN A 33 5.57 -2.88 -0.12
C GLN A 33 4.65 -3.19 -1.33
N ASP A 34 3.38 -3.47 -1.10
CA ASP A 34 2.38 -3.73 -2.16
C ASP A 34 2.25 -2.53 -3.12
N TYR A 35 2.27 -1.31 -2.58
CA TYR A 35 2.26 -0.09 -3.39
C TYR A 35 3.50 0.01 -4.31
N PHE A 36 4.70 -0.28 -3.81
CA PHE A 36 5.93 -0.29 -4.63
C PHE A 36 5.90 -1.40 -5.69
N ASP A 37 5.37 -2.57 -5.38
CA ASP A 37 5.22 -3.67 -6.33
C ASP A 37 4.25 -3.29 -7.46
N LYS A 38 3.12 -2.66 -7.13
CA LYS A 38 2.18 -2.11 -8.10
C LYS A 38 2.76 -0.96 -8.93
N PHE A 39 3.57 -0.09 -8.31
CA PHE A 39 4.27 0.96 -9.03
C PHE A 39 5.28 0.38 -10.03
N ASN A 40 6.09 -0.59 -9.61
CA ASN A 40 7.09 -1.25 -10.46
C ASN A 40 6.45 -2.04 -11.62
N SER A 41 5.30 -2.66 -11.40
CA SER A 41 4.54 -3.37 -12.44
C SER A 41 3.71 -2.45 -13.33
N THR A 42 3.69 -1.14 -13.07
CA THR A 42 2.92 -0.09 -13.77
C THR A 42 1.38 -0.24 -13.66
N THR A 43 0.89 -1.15 -12.83
CA THR A 43 -0.56 -1.41 -12.67
C THR A 43 -1.33 -0.23 -12.09
N LEU A 44 -0.66 0.69 -11.40
CA LEU A 44 -1.27 1.91 -10.85
C LEU A 44 -1.78 2.88 -11.92
N GLU A 45 -1.29 2.80 -13.15
CA GLU A 45 -1.80 3.64 -14.24
C GLU A 45 -3.24 3.29 -14.61
N ALA A 46 -3.54 1.98 -14.69
CA ALA A 46 -4.89 1.51 -15.03
C ALA A 46 -5.86 1.53 -13.84
N ASN A 47 -5.36 1.31 -12.63
CA ASN A 47 -6.18 1.13 -11.43
C ASN A 47 -5.63 1.91 -10.22
N PRO A 48 -5.56 3.26 -10.26
CA PRO A 48 -4.99 4.04 -9.17
C PRO A 48 -5.78 3.88 -7.86
N GLY A 49 -7.09 3.67 -7.91
CA GLY A 49 -7.95 3.44 -6.74
C GLY A 49 -7.60 2.20 -5.90
N GLN A 50 -6.77 1.29 -6.41
CA GLN A 50 -6.25 0.20 -5.59
C GLN A 50 -5.33 0.69 -4.46
N SER A 51 -4.57 1.76 -4.69
CA SER A 51 -3.62 2.29 -3.72
C SER A 51 -3.93 3.71 -3.25
N PHE A 52 -4.79 4.46 -3.96
CA PHE A 52 -5.13 5.83 -3.61
C PHE A 52 -6.58 5.97 -3.16
N THR A 53 -6.81 6.92 -2.25
CA THR A 53 -8.13 7.55 -2.07
C THR A 53 -8.03 9.02 -2.49
N PHE A 54 -9.12 9.57 -3.01
CA PHE A 54 -9.13 10.88 -3.62
C PHE A 54 -10.01 11.89 -2.82
N PRO A 55 -9.68 13.18 -2.88
CA PRO A 55 -8.56 13.79 -3.58
C PRO A 55 -7.22 13.40 -2.92
N ALA A 56 -6.16 13.21 -3.76
CA ALA A 56 -4.81 12.95 -3.29
C ALA A 56 -3.89 14.14 -3.61
N VAL A 57 -2.91 14.43 -2.73
CA VAL A 57 -2.01 15.57 -2.87
C VAL A 57 -0.57 15.10 -3.01
N PHE A 58 0.08 15.51 -4.07
CA PHE A 58 1.50 15.29 -4.29
C PHE A 58 2.28 16.60 -4.17
N ILE A 59 3.37 16.57 -3.41
CA ILE A 59 4.34 17.66 -3.31
C ILE A 59 5.66 17.12 -3.82
N ASN A 60 6.05 17.50 -5.04
CA ASN A 60 7.26 17.04 -5.70
C ASN A 60 8.22 18.21 -5.89
N ASP A 61 9.28 18.28 -5.08
CA ASP A 61 10.23 19.40 -5.04
C ASP A 61 9.51 20.77 -4.93
N GLY A 62 8.60 20.88 -3.97
CA GLY A 62 7.82 22.09 -3.72
C GLY A 62 6.66 22.35 -4.70
N LYS A 63 6.55 21.61 -5.79
CA LYS A 63 5.42 21.70 -6.73
C LYS A 63 4.25 20.89 -6.22
N VAL A 64 3.11 21.53 -6.02
CA VAL A 64 1.88 20.89 -5.54
C VAL A 64 1.00 20.47 -6.70
N ARG A 65 0.57 19.21 -6.69
CA ARG A 65 -0.40 18.66 -7.62
C ARG A 65 -1.52 17.98 -6.83
N VAL A 66 -2.75 18.33 -7.14
CA VAL A 66 -3.94 17.71 -6.56
C VAL A 66 -4.58 16.81 -7.61
N ILE A 67 -4.73 15.53 -7.27
CA ILE A 67 -5.44 14.54 -8.09
C ILE A 67 -6.85 14.44 -7.52
N GLN A 68 -7.84 14.92 -8.24
CA GLN A 68 -9.20 15.04 -7.73
C GLN A 68 -9.92 13.70 -7.65
N ASP A 69 -9.70 12.83 -8.62
CA ASP A 69 -10.36 11.52 -8.71
C ASP A 69 -9.53 10.55 -9.55
N ALA A 70 -10.00 9.30 -9.63
CA ALA A 70 -9.30 8.21 -10.31
C ALA A 70 -9.26 8.32 -11.85
N SER A 71 -9.95 9.26 -12.46
CA SER A 71 -9.90 9.50 -13.91
C SER A 71 -8.68 10.33 -14.32
N VAL A 72 -8.06 11.01 -13.34
CA VAL A 72 -6.85 11.79 -13.56
C VAL A 72 -5.64 10.87 -13.48
N LYS A 73 -4.78 10.91 -14.50
CA LYS A 73 -3.54 10.13 -14.54
C LYS A 73 -2.63 10.54 -13.37
N VAL A 74 -2.35 9.60 -12.46
CA VAL A 74 -1.49 9.85 -11.29
C VAL A 74 -0.03 9.88 -11.70
N PHE A 75 0.39 8.89 -12.51
CA PHE A 75 1.75 8.74 -13.04
C PHE A 75 1.73 8.70 -14.56
N ASP A 76 2.77 9.22 -15.19
CA ASP A 76 3.05 9.02 -16.60
C ASP A 76 4.25 8.07 -16.75
N TYR A 77 3.98 6.78 -16.94
CA TYR A 77 5.04 5.78 -17.01
C TYR A 77 5.90 5.90 -18.27
N GLU A 78 5.40 6.50 -19.35
CA GLU A 78 6.23 6.78 -20.53
C GLU A 78 7.30 7.85 -20.18
N VAL A 79 6.89 8.90 -19.49
CA VAL A 79 7.80 9.96 -19.01
C VAL A 79 8.76 9.41 -17.95
N ILE A 80 8.27 8.58 -17.02
CA ILE A 80 9.09 7.97 -15.96
C ILE A 80 10.17 7.08 -16.59
N LYS A 81 9.81 6.21 -17.56
CA LYS A 81 10.74 5.33 -18.28
C LYS A 81 11.70 6.11 -19.15
N ALA A 82 11.24 7.19 -19.81
CA ALA A 82 12.12 8.08 -20.60
C ALA A 82 13.20 8.74 -19.74
N SER A 83 13.00 8.92 -18.44
CA SER A 83 14.02 9.37 -17.49
C SER A 83 15.11 8.33 -17.18
N GLY A 84 15.00 7.12 -17.73
CA GLY A 84 15.91 5.99 -17.50
C GLY A 84 15.48 5.05 -16.35
N TRP A 85 14.32 5.29 -15.75
CA TRP A 85 13.81 4.43 -14.67
C TRP A 85 13.30 3.08 -15.23
N ALA A 86 13.66 2.00 -14.54
CA ALA A 86 13.12 0.67 -14.81
C ALA A 86 12.35 0.11 -13.61
N TYR A 87 12.86 0.31 -12.40
CA TYR A 87 12.19 -0.10 -11.16
C TYR A 87 12.71 0.69 -9.95
N SER A 88 11.98 0.60 -8.84
CA SER A 88 12.35 1.18 -7.55
C SER A 88 12.48 0.08 -6.50
N LYS A 89 13.47 0.20 -5.60
CA LYS A 89 13.73 -0.75 -4.50
C LYS A 89 13.72 0.00 -3.19
N ILE A 90 12.85 -0.42 -2.27
CA ILE A 90 12.80 0.10 -0.91
C ILE A 90 14.12 -0.26 -0.21
N LEU A 91 14.74 0.73 0.43
CA LEU A 91 15.87 0.57 1.32
C LEU A 91 15.42 0.49 2.77
N LYS A 92 14.48 1.36 3.14
CA LYS A 92 13.95 1.45 4.50
C LYS A 92 12.56 2.06 4.49
N THR A 93 11.65 1.44 5.24
CA THR A 93 10.36 2.01 5.65
C THR A 93 10.45 2.40 7.13
N THR A 94 10.01 3.61 7.46
CA THR A 94 9.95 4.10 8.83
C THR A 94 8.57 4.69 9.08
N VAL A 95 7.78 4.03 9.91
CA VAL A 95 6.48 4.56 10.36
C VAL A 95 6.73 5.67 11.36
N LEU A 96 6.41 6.90 10.97
CA LEU A 96 6.60 8.09 11.81
C LEU A 96 5.41 8.31 12.75
N TYR A 97 4.24 7.91 12.31
CA TYR A 97 3.00 7.93 13.07
C TYR A 97 2.06 6.85 12.54
N GLU A 98 1.38 6.17 13.44
CA GLU A 98 0.28 5.26 13.13
C GLU A 98 -0.81 5.39 14.19
N GLY A 99 -2.02 5.63 13.73
CA GLY A 99 -3.23 5.66 14.53
C GLY A 99 -4.32 4.82 13.87
N PRO A 100 -5.51 4.72 14.45
CA PRO A 100 -6.56 3.84 13.94
C PRO A 100 -7.08 4.22 12.55
N ASN A 101 -6.93 5.49 12.14
CA ASN A 101 -7.50 6.00 10.89
C ASN A 101 -6.48 6.66 9.96
N SER A 102 -5.25 6.86 10.39
CA SER A 102 -4.22 7.52 9.58
C SER A 102 -2.82 7.08 9.97
N ALA A 103 -1.90 7.16 9.01
CA ALA A 103 -0.49 6.94 9.24
C ALA A 103 0.37 7.90 8.42
N VAL A 104 1.59 8.16 8.91
CA VAL A 104 2.63 8.90 8.19
C VAL A 104 3.87 8.04 8.12
N VAL A 105 4.39 7.85 6.92
CA VAL A 105 5.49 6.91 6.65
C VAL A 105 6.57 7.61 5.84
N GLN A 106 7.82 7.45 6.27
CA GLN A 106 8.98 7.78 5.46
C GLN A 106 9.48 6.52 4.76
N VAL A 107 9.73 6.62 3.45
CA VAL A 107 10.36 5.56 2.67
C VAL A 107 11.61 6.10 2.00
N ASP A 108 12.75 5.46 2.29
CA ASP A 108 14.00 5.67 1.58
C ASP A 108 14.10 4.58 0.51
N PHE A 109 14.38 4.95 -0.74
CA PHE A 109 14.39 4.00 -1.85
C PHE A 109 15.38 4.39 -2.94
N ASN A 110 15.86 3.38 -3.65
CA ASN A 110 16.66 3.53 -4.86
C ASN A 110 15.78 3.39 -6.10
N ARG A 111 16.08 4.20 -7.10
CA ARG A 111 15.59 4.03 -8.47
C ARG A 111 16.70 3.43 -9.32
N HIS A 112 16.38 2.45 -10.14
CA HIS A 112 17.33 1.71 -10.95
C HIS A 112 16.98 1.81 -12.43
N LYS A 113 18.02 1.70 -13.26
CA LYS A 113 17.90 1.54 -14.71
C LYS A 113 17.72 0.06 -15.06
N ALA A 114 17.48 -0.23 -16.36
CA ALA A 114 17.26 -1.59 -16.86
C ALA A 114 18.51 -2.50 -16.74
N ASP A 115 19.70 -1.91 -16.63
CA ASP A 115 20.98 -2.61 -16.42
C ASP A 115 21.34 -2.76 -14.94
N ASP A 116 20.38 -2.56 -14.03
CA ASP A 116 20.51 -2.57 -12.57
C ASP A 116 21.40 -1.45 -11.98
N SER A 117 21.95 -0.57 -12.81
CA SER A 117 22.71 0.57 -12.30
C SER A 117 21.79 1.55 -11.55
N LEU A 118 22.38 2.22 -10.54
CA LEU A 118 21.66 3.22 -9.75
C LEU A 118 21.32 4.45 -10.59
N LEU A 119 20.04 4.78 -10.69
CA LEU A 119 19.57 6.02 -11.30
C LEU A 119 19.59 7.18 -10.29
N SER A 120 18.98 6.96 -9.13
CA SER A 120 18.96 7.93 -8.02
C SER A 120 18.59 7.25 -6.70
N THR A 121 18.97 7.89 -5.59
CA THR A 121 18.43 7.59 -4.26
C THR A 121 17.44 8.70 -3.90
N SER A 122 16.30 8.32 -3.39
CA SER A 122 15.19 9.25 -3.11
C SER A 122 14.54 8.95 -1.76
N LYS A 123 13.84 9.94 -1.24
CA LYS A 123 13.05 9.86 -0.02
C LYS A 123 11.65 10.37 -0.30
N VAL A 124 10.65 9.72 0.26
CA VAL A 124 9.26 10.16 0.20
C VAL A 124 8.61 10.05 1.57
N PHE A 125 7.71 10.97 1.86
CA PHE A 125 6.81 10.93 3.00
C PHE A 125 5.39 10.68 2.48
N TYR A 126 4.81 9.56 2.88
CA TYR A 126 3.44 9.22 2.56
C TYR A 126 2.52 9.55 3.71
N THR A 127 1.35 10.09 3.40
CA THR A 127 0.20 10.19 4.31
C THR A 127 -0.83 9.17 3.88
N LEU A 128 -1.24 8.31 4.80
CA LEU A 128 -2.19 7.23 4.59
C LEU A 128 -3.47 7.49 5.37
N ALA A 129 -4.59 7.02 4.82
CA ALA A 129 -5.86 6.92 5.52
C ALA A 129 -6.34 5.47 5.53
N MET A 130 -6.91 5.04 6.66
CA MET A 130 -7.60 3.76 6.77
C MET A 130 -8.98 3.88 6.13
N THR A 131 -9.31 2.99 5.23
CA THR A 131 -10.61 2.88 4.57
C THR A 131 -11.21 1.50 4.84
N VAL A 132 -12.44 1.26 4.41
CA VAL A 132 -13.05 -0.07 4.47
C VAL A 132 -12.30 -1.11 3.63
N ALA A 133 -11.47 -0.68 2.68
CA ALA A 133 -10.63 -1.51 1.84
C ALA A 133 -9.15 -1.55 2.32
N GLY A 134 -8.86 -1.14 3.56
CA GLY A 134 -7.52 -1.05 4.13
C GLY A 134 -6.87 0.31 3.92
N TRP A 135 -5.55 0.36 4.12
CA TRP A 135 -4.76 1.57 3.94
C TRP A 135 -4.79 2.08 2.50
N LYS A 136 -4.87 3.40 2.35
CA LYS A 136 -4.82 4.11 1.06
C LYS A 136 -3.96 5.36 1.18
N LEU A 137 -3.23 5.69 0.11
CA LEU A 137 -2.51 6.96 -0.03
C LEU A 137 -3.48 8.12 -0.22
N VAL A 138 -3.32 9.16 0.60
CA VAL A 138 -3.99 10.47 0.44
C VAL A 138 -2.99 11.56 0.08
N GLY A 139 -1.70 11.32 0.24
CA GLY A 139 -0.68 12.30 -0.12
C GLY A 139 0.73 11.74 -0.11
N ALA A 140 1.60 12.39 -0.86
CA ALA A 140 3.02 12.12 -0.91
C ALA A 140 3.82 13.42 -0.99
N SER A 141 4.91 13.51 -0.22
CA SER A 141 5.90 14.59 -0.32
C SER A 141 7.26 14.01 -0.65
N ILE A 142 7.85 14.49 -1.76
CA ILE A 142 9.14 14.05 -2.29
C ILE A 142 10.08 15.27 -2.31
N PRO A 143 10.84 15.51 -1.22
CA PRO A 143 11.60 16.77 -1.06
C PRO A 143 12.64 17.02 -2.14
N GLY A 144 13.32 15.99 -2.61
CA GLY A 144 14.33 16.08 -3.65
C GLY A 144 13.78 16.01 -5.07
N GLY A 145 12.47 15.83 -5.21
CA GLY A 145 11.81 15.63 -6.49
C GLY A 145 12.21 14.32 -7.19
N ILE A 146 11.31 13.82 -8.01
CA ILE A 146 11.56 12.74 -8.99
C ILE A 146 10.68 12.97 -10.21
N THR A 147 11.04 12.37 -11.34
CA THR A 147 10.18 12.37 -12.53
C THR A 147 9.00 11.46 -12.31
N LEU A 148 7.80 12.03 -12.32
CA LEU A 148 6.52 11.30 -12.16
C LEU A 148 5.56 11.57 -13.32
N VAL A 149 5.43 12.84 -13.72
CA VAL A 149 4.61 13.37 -14.82
C VAL A 149 5.25 14.65 -15.32
N GLU A 150 4.95 15.06 -16.53
CA GLU A 150 5.22 16.41 -17.03
C GLU A 150 3.98 17.30 -16.87
#